data_0359270887fbd3c1a62ff574cebcebe6
#
_entry.id   0359270887fbd3c1a62ff574cebcebe6
#
_cell.length_a   1.000
_cell.length_b   1.000
_cell.length_c   1.000
_cell.angle_alpha   90.00
_cell.angle_beta   90.00
_cell.angle_gamma   90.00
#
_symmetry.space_group_name_H-M   'P 1'
#
loop_
_entity.id
_entity.type
_entity.pdbx_description
1 polymer ?
#
loop_
_entity_poly.entity_id
_entity_poly.type
_entity_poly.pdbx_seq_one_letter_code
_entity_poly.pdbx_strand_id
1 'polypeptide(L)'
;MKKILAIFAVTVFSLCGGKAFAQRCLPGMSAVEVKANMADGFYIGKSRDCGYDLGVFYSVFTGNHGNTWSFGGEYLQTYKPYGEKGRIPVAQFTGEAGYNLHILSDYSMTFHLYGGISALAGYETVNWGKKTLSDGSTLHDGDNFIYGGALNVQAEFYLSDKIALTANVKGRFTFGSDVQIYHTTYGVGAKFIIE
;
A
#
# COMPACT_ATOMS: atom_id res chain seq x y z
N MET A 1 22.54 -5.48 -17.81
CA MET A 1 21.30 -5.22 -17.07
C MET A 1 20.06 -5.16 -17.96
N LYS A 2 20.01 -4.37 -19.04
CA LYS A 2 18.82 -4.27 -19.94
C LYS A 2 18.40 -5.62 -20.56
N LYS A 3 19.35 -6.49 -20.94
CA LYS A 3 19.05 -7.82 -21.52
C LYS A 3 18.46 -8.81 -20.49
N ILE A 4 18.88 -8.73 -19.24
CA ILE A 4 18.34 -9.57 -18.16
C ILE A 4 16.89 -9.17 -17.82
N LEU A 5 16.61 -7.85 -17.82
CA LEU A 5 15.26 -7.33 -17.62
C LEU A 5 14.30 -7.75 -18.74
N ALA A 6 14.79 -7.75 -19.99
CA ALA A 6 14.00 -8.18 -21.15
C ALA A 6 13.72 -9.70 -21.12
N ILE A 7 14.70 -10.51 -20.72
CA ILE A 7 14.52 -11.98 -20.57
C ILE A 7 13.52 -12.26 -19.45
N PHE A 8 13.62 -11.57 -18.31
CA PHE A 8 12.68 -11.71 -17.20
C PHE A 8 11.24 -11.32 -17.62
N ALA A 9 11.08 -10.22 -18.35
CA ALA A 9 9.79 -9.80 -18.88
C ALA A 9 9.20 -10.82 -19.86
N VAL A 10 10.00 -11.37 -20.76
CA VAL A 10 9.56 -12.40 -21.73
C VAL A 10 9.21 -13.71 -21.02
N THR A 11 9.96 -14.11 -19.99
CA THR A 11 9.68 -15.34 -19.22
C THR A 11 8.39 -15.19 -18.42
N VAL A 12 8.12 -14.03 -17.81
CA VAL A 12 6.86 -13.74 -17.13
C VAL A 12 5.69 -13.76 -18.14
N PHE A 13 5.87 -13.20 -19.32
CA PHE A 13 4.84 -13.20 -20.37
C PHE A 13 4.54 -14.60 -20.93
N SER A 14 5.53 -15.48 -21.03
CA SER A 14 5.34 -16.84 -21.55
C SER A 14 4.72 -17.79 -20.53
N LEU A 15 4.80 -17.52 -19.24
CA LEU A 15 4.12 -18.28 -18.18
C LEU A 15 2.60 -17.98 -18.12
N CYS A 16 2.13 -16.90 -18.72
CA CYS A 16 0.71 -16.52 -18.77
C CYS A 16 -0.10 -17.24 -19.85
N GLY A 17 0.48 -18.18 -20.59
CA GLY A 17 -0.16 -18.88 -21.73
C GLY A 17 -1.11 -20.04 -21.37
N GLY A 18 -1.49 -20.24 -20.14
CA GLY A 18 -2.41 -21.28 -19.69
C GLY A 18 -3.87 -20.83 -19.79
N LYS A 19 -4.63 -21.40 -20.72
CA LYS A 19 -6.09 -21.21 -20.80
C LYS A 19 -6.78 -21.87 -19.59
N ALA A 20 -6.89 -21.16 -18.50
CA ALA A 20 -7.84 -21.49 -17.44
C ALA A 20 -8.89 -20.37 -17.39
N PHE A 21 -10.06 -20.59 -17.96
CA PHE A 21 -11.24 -19.77 -17.70
C PHE A 21 -11.73 -20.10 -16.28
N ALA A 22 -10.95 -19.79 -15.27
CA ALA A 22 -11.42 -19.84 -13.91
C ALA A 22 -12.32 -18.65 -13.65
N GLN A 23 -13.43 -18.90 -12.98
CA GLN A 23 -14.31 -17.83 -12.50
C GLN A 23 -13.56 -17.07 -11.42
N ARG A 24 -12.94 -15.96 -11.80
CA ARG A 24 -12.20 -15.07 -10.90
C ARG A 24 -13.12 -13.98 -10.36
N CYS A 25 -12.85 -13.50 -9.17
CA CYS A 25 -13.59 -12.40 -8.55
C CYS A 25 -15.08 -12.67 -8.31
N LEU A 26 -15.44 -13.90 -7.94
CA LEU A 26 -16.83 -14.24 -7.62
C LEU A 26 -17.26 -13.62 -6.28
N PRO A 27 -18.53 -13.21 -6.14
CA PRO A 27 -19.08 -12.78 -4.88
C PRO A 27 -18.90 -13.85 -3.79
N GLY A 28 -18.41 -13.42 -2.61
CA GLY A 28 -18.15 -14.30 -1.48
C GLY A 28 -16.74 -14.88 -1.42
N MET A 29 -15.97 -14.85 -2.50
CA MET A 29 -14.54 -15.16 -2.44
C MET A 29 -13.80 -14.13 -1.58
N SER A 30 -12.75 -14.58 -0.93
CA SER A 30 -11.90 -13.71 -0.11
C SER A 30 -10.44 -13.77 -0.56
N ALA A 31 -9.67 -12.80 -0.14
CA ALA A 31 -8.26 -12.73 -0.45
C ALA A 31 -7.47 -12.10 0.69
N VAL A 32 -6.23 -12.53 0.86
CA VAL A 32 -5.23 -11.86 1.69
C VAL A 32 -4.20 -11.22 0.79
N GLU A 33 -3.90 -9.96 1.04
CA GLU A 33 -2.92 -9.19 0.28
C GLU A 33 -1.83 -8.65 1.21
N VAL A 34 -0.57 -8.78 0.79
CA VAL A 34 0.58 -8.18 1.44
C VAL A 34 1.14 -7.12 0.51
N LYS A 35 1.33 -5.90 1.01
CA LYS A 35 1.83 -4.73 0.27
C LYS A 35 3.14 -4.24 0.84
N ALA A 36 4.03 -3.81 -0.06
CA ALA A 36 5.25 -3.10 0.27
C ALA A 36 5.35 -1.86 -0.63
N ASN A 37 5.26 -0.70 -0.01
CA ASN A 37 5.19 0.57 -0.68
C ASN A 37 6.33 1.50 -0.25
N MET A 38 6.66 2.48 -1.09
CA MET A 38 7.43 3.66 -0.74
C MET A 38 6.48 4.78 -0.35
N ALA A 39 6.86 5.60 0.62
CA ALA A 39 6.09 6.73 1.11
C ALA A 39 6.84 8.04 0.84
N ASP A 40 6.09 9.04 0.38
CA ASP A 40 6.50 10.45 0.22
C ASP A 40 7.74 10.68 -0.67
N GLY A 41 8.02 9.78 -1.60
CA GLY A 41 9.07 9.97 -2.61
C GLY A 41 9.71 8.67 -3.09
N PHE A 42 10.37 8.74 -4.26
CA PHE A 42 11.18 7.64 -4.77
C PHE A 42 12.57 7.67 -4.13
N TYR A 43 13.05 6.53 -3.68
CA TYR A 43 14.41 6.39 -3.12
C TYR A 43 15.54 6.63 -4.17
N ILE A 44 15.17 7.01 -5.37
CA ILE A 44 16.08 7.30 -6.50
C ILE A 44 16.48 8.79 -6.47
N GLY A 45 17.07 9.24 -5.37
CA GLY A 45 17.51 10.61 -5.27
C GLY A 45 17.72 11.03 -3.81
N LYS A 46 18.33 12.19 -3.63
CA LYS A 46 18.73 12.76 -2.34
C LYS A 46 17.55 13.24 -1.46
N SER A 47 16.33 12.73 -1.65
CA SER A 47 15.20 13.12 -0.80
C SER A 47 15.39 12.51 0.58
N ARG A 48 15.48 13.37 1.59
CA ARG A 48 15.67 12.99 2.99
C ARG A 48 14.39 12.53 3.68
N ASP A 49 13.25 12.71 3.03
CA ASP A 49 11.91 12.56 3.62
C ASP A 49 11.21 11.26 3.19
N CYS A 50 11.85 10.45 2.33
CA CYS A 50 11.29 9.19 1.87
C CYS A 50 11.16 8.20 3.02
N GLY A 51 10.02 7.49 3.00
CA GLY A 51 9.73 6.42 3.92
C GLY A 51 9.34 5.13 3.21
N TYR A 52 8.85 4.19 3.98
CA TYR A 52 8.27 2.94 3.49
C TYR A 52 6.97 2.64 4.24
N ASP A 53 6.13 1.84 3.60
CA ASP A 53 4.85 1.40 4.12
C ASP A 53 4.69 -0.09 3.86
N LEU A 54 4.32 -0.83 4.89
CA LEU A 54 4.05 -2.26 4.83
C LEU A 54 2.63 -2.51 5.30
N GLY A 55 1.85 -3.24 4.52
CA GLY A 55 0.45 -3.50 4.84
C GLY A 55 0.04 -4.95 4.62
N VAL A 56 -0.92 -5.39 5.42
CA VAL A 56 -1.61 -6.66 5.25
C VAL A 56 -3.10 -6.40 5.24
N PHE A 57 -3.79 -6.87 4.19
CA PHE A 57 -5.21 -6.66 3.97
C PHE A 57 -5.94 -7.97 3.73
N TYR A 58 -7.11 -8.08 4.29
CA TYR A 58 -8.11 -9.08 3.95
C TYR A 58 -9.19 -8.42 3.10
N SER A 59 -9.56 -9.05 1.99
CA SER A 59 -10.56 -8.52 1.05
C SER A 59 -11.64 -9.55 0.81
N VAL A 60 -12.88 -9.09 0.66
CA VAL A 60 -14.03 -9.92 0.29
C VAL A 60 -14.64 -9.36 -0.98
N PHE A 61 -14.76 -10.21 -2.00
CA PHE A 61 -15.40 -9.85 -3.25
C PHE A 61 -16.91 -9.75 -3.06
N THR A 62 -17.52 -8.68 -3.58
CA THR A 62 -18.94 -8.39 -3.40
C THR A 62 -19.58 -7.95 -4.71
N GLY A 63 -20.88 -8.30 -4.87
CA GLY A 63 -21.62 -7.95 -6.09
C GLY A 63 -21.13 -8.68 -7.33
N ASN A 64 -21.85 -8.48 -8.44
CA ASN A 64 -21.58 -9.17 -9.71
C ASN A 64 -20.48 -8.51 -10.55
N HIS A 65 -19.89 -7.41 -10.07
CA HIS A 65 -18.91 -6.63 -10.81
C HIS A 65 -17.48 -6.80 -10.27
N GLY A 66 -17.26 -7.68 -9.29
CA GLY A 66 -15.94 -7.90 -8.72
C GLY A 66 -15.44 -6.79 -7.78
N ASN A 67 -16.34 -5.95 -7.25
CA ASN A 67 -15.99 -4.97 -6.23
C ASN A 67 -15.52 -5.67 -4.95
N THR A 68 -14.71 -5.00 -4.13
CA THR A 68 -14.20 -5.60 -2.90
C THR A 68 -14.35 -4.69 -1.69
N TRP A 69 -14.75 -5.26 -0.56
CA TRP A 69 -14.47 -4.70 0.75
C TRP A 69 -13.07 -5.13 1.18
N SER A 70 -12.29 -4.22 1.72
CA SER A 70 -10.95 -4.49 2.23
C SER A 70 -10.79 -3.99 3.67
N PHE A 71 -10.16 -4.82 4.49
CA PHE A 71 -9.87 -4.52 5.89
C PHE A 71 -8.42 -4.91 6.16
N GLY A 72 -7.68 -4.05 6.84
CA GLY A 72 -6.27 -4.37 7.07
C GLY A 72 -5.58 -3.46 8.03
N GLY A 73 -4.29 -3.68 8.19
CA GLY A 73 -3.40 -2.86 8.97
C GLY A 73 -2.17 -2.48 8.17
N GLU A 74 -1.70 -1.28 8.40
CA GLU A 74 -0.51 -0.73 7.76
C GLU A 74 0.46 -0.16 8.79
N TYR A 75 1.72 -0.33 8.49
CA TYR A 75 2.83 0.31 9.17
C TYR A 75 3.53 1.24 8.18
N LEU A 76 3.42 2.54 8.42
CA LEU A 76 4.10 3.57 7.64
C LEU A 76 5.24 4.15 8.48
N GLN A 77 6.44 4.21 7.91
CA GLN A 77 7.56 4.92 8.52
C GLN A 77 8.11 5.96 7.56
N THR A 78 8.15 7.20 8.01
CA THR A 78 8.77 8.34 7.30
C THR A 78 9.90 8.92 8.14
N TYR A 79 10.71 9.77 7.52
CA TYR A 79 11.82 10.41 8.18
C TYR A 79 11.72 11.92 7.96
N LYS A 80 11.80 12.70 9.03
CA LYS A 80 11.85 14.15 8.94
C LYS A 80 13.28 14.62 9.12
N PRO A 81 13.77 15.52 8.24
CA PRO A 81 15.11 16.10 8.36
C PRO A 81 15.20 16.94 9.63
N TYR A 82 16.28 16.76 10.36
CA TYR A 82 16.60 17.54 11.55
C TYR A 82 18.05 18.01 11.47
N GLY A 83 18.27 19.34 11.53
CA GLY A 83 19.59 19.92 11.35
C GLY A 83 20.25 19.57 10.00
N GLU A 84 21.58 19.57 9.96
CA GLU A 84 22.30 19.32 8.70
C GLU A 84 22.35 17.82 8.31
N LYS A 85 22.38 16.91 9.27
CA LYS A 85 22.57 15.46 9.04
C LYS A 85 21.62 14.53 9.82
N GLY A 86 20.83 15.07 10.75
CA GLY A 86 19.91 14.30 11.58
C GLY A 86 18.63 13.92 10.83
N ARG A 87 17.98 12.81 11.26
CA ARG A 87 16.66 12.39 10.81
C ARG A 87 15.86 11.92 12.02
N ILE A 88 14.60 12.35 12.09
CA ILE A 88 13.67 11.92 13.13
C ILE A 88 12.73 10.93 12.50
N PRO A 89 12.67 9.67 12.96
CA PRO A 89 11.71 8.70 12.48
C PRO A 89 10.30 9.04 12.99
N VAL A 90 9.32 8.99 12.10
CA VAL A 90 7.90 9.10 12.41
C VAL A 90 7.26 7.81 11.93
N ALA A 91 6.68 7.07 12.85
CA ALA A 91 6.03 5.80 12.57
C ALA A 91 4.53 5.90 12.83
N GLN A 92 3.73 5.37 11.91
CA GLN A 92 2.27 5.30 12.02
C GLN A 92 1.83 3.85 11.94
N PHE A 93 0.99 3.44 12.88
CA PHE A 93 0.30 2.15 12.89
C PHE A 93 -1.18 2.42 12.67
N THR A 94 -1.72 2.00 11.53
CA THR A 94 -3.10 2.30 11.16
C THR A 94 -3.87 1.05 10.82
N GLY A 95 -5.11 0.97 11.32
CA GLY A 95 -6.13 0.07 10.80
C GLY A 95 -6.89 0.79 9.69
N GLU A 96 -7.23 0.09 8.63
CA GLU A 96 -7.91 0.63 7.46
C GLU A 96 -9.07 -0.27 7.04
N ALA A 97 -10.19 0.35 6.70
CA ALA A 97 -11.35 -0.30 6.12
C ALA A 97 -11.79 0.47 4.87
N GLY A 98 -11.93 -0.20 3.75
CA GLY A 98 -12.21 0.45 2.47
C GLY A 98 -13.09 -0.36 1.53
N TYR A 99 -13.57 0.33 0.51
CA TYR A 99 -14.32 -0.24 -0.58
C TYR A 99 -13.65 0.09 -1.91
N ASN A 100 -13.38 -0.94 -2.70
CA ASN A 100 -12.75 -0.81 -4.01
C ASN A 100 -13.76 -1.17 -5.09
N LEU A 101 -13.94 -0.24 -6.01
CA LEU A 101 -14.75 -0.38 -7.22
C LEU A 101 -13.87 -0.98 -8.33
N HIS A 102 -14.35 -2.03 -8.95
CA HIS A 102 -13.77 -2.54 -10.18
C HIS A 102 -14.08 -1.57 -11.33
N ILE A 103 -13.05 -1.00 -11.94
CA ILE A 103 -13.17 0.00 -13.01
C ILE A 103 -13.15 -0.66 -14.38
N LEU A 104 -12.17 -1.54 -14.60
CA LEU A 104 -12.01 -2.24 -15.88
C LEU A 104 -11.23 -3.54 -15.69
N SER A 105 -11.45 -4.45 -16.63
CA SER A 105 -10.64 -5.67 -16.79
C SER A 105 -10.41 -5.93 -18.28
N ASP A 106 -9.37 -6.71 -18.57
CA ASP A 106 -9.16 -7.24 -19.92
C ASP A 106 -10.14 -8.39 -20.22
N TYR A 107 -10.23 -8.75 -21.48
CA TYR A 107 -11.11 -9.84 -21.94
C TYR A 107 -10.74 -11.19 -21.32
N SER A 108 -9.48 -11.41 -21.01
CA SER A 108 -8.96 -12.66 -20.42
C SER A 108 -9.08 -12.68 -18.90
N MET A 109 -9.62 -11.63 -18.27
CA MET A 109 -9.69 -11.48 -16.80
C MET A 109 -8.33 -11.67 -16.10
N THR A 110 -7.24 -11.32 -16.80
CA THR A 110 -5.88 -11.41 -16.28
C THR A 110 -5.45 -10.11 -15.62
N PHE A 111 -5.94 -8.99 -16.13
CA PHE A 111 -5.69 -7.65 -15.61
C PHE A 111 -6.97 -7.03 -15.09
N HIS A 112 -6.91 -6.44 -13.90
CA HIS A 112 -8.02 -5.70 -13.30
C HIS A 112 -7.50 -4.36 -12.77
N LEU A 113 -8.31 -3.31 -12.91
CA LEU A 113 -8.06 -2.00 -12.35
C LEU A 113 -9.17 -1.64 -11.36
N TYR A 114 -8.76 -1.24 -10.16
CA TYR A 114 -9.64 -0.83 -9.08
C TYR A 114 -9.38 0.61 -8.69
N GLY A 115 -10.44 1.33 -8.31
CA GLY A 115 -10.37 2.59 -7.60
C GLY A 115 -11.07 2.45 -6.27
N GLY A 116 -10.47 2.92 -5.20
CA GLY A 116 -11.02 2.71 -3.87
C GLY A 116 -10.97 3.94 -2.99
N ILE A 117 -11.85 3.89 -1.99
CA ILE A 117 -11.88 4.85 -0.89
C ILE A 117 -11.85 4.07 0.42
N SER A 118 -11.12 4.58 1.41
CA SER A 118 -11.02 3.95 2.71
C SER A 118 -11.03 4.97 3.85
N ALA A 119 -11.46 4.50 5.02
CA ALA A 119 -11.28 5.18 6.30
C ALA A 119 -10.14 4.49 7.04
N LEU A 120 -9.34 5.28 7.73
CA LEU A 120 -8.23 4.80 8.53
C LEU A 120 -8.22 5.45 9.92
N ALA A 121 -7.75 4.70 10.91
CA ALA A 121 -7.52 5.20 12.26
C ALA A 121 -6.34 4.46 12.87
N GLY A 122 -5.59 5.14 13.72
CA GLY A 122 -4.39 4.53 14.28
C GLY A 122 -3.62 5.44 15.21
N TYR A 123 -2.36 5.16 15.34
CA TYR A 123 -1.46 5.80 16.28
C TYR A 123 -0.16 6.22 15.56
N GLU A 124 0.23 7.46 15.77
CA GLU A 124 1.50 8.01 15.30
C GLU A 124 2.46 8.14 16.47
N THR A 125 3.71 7.75 16.27
CA THR A 125 4.79 7.94 17.25
C THR A 125 5.96 8.64 16.59
N VAL A 126 6.44 9.70 17.24
CA VAL A 126 7.59 10.47 16.81
C VAL A 126 8.80 10.04 17.64
N ASN A 127 9.91 9.70 16.95
CA ASN A 127 11.16 9.25 17.58
C ASN A 127 10.96 8.10 18.60
N TRP A 128 9.96 7.23 18.35
CA TRP A 128 9.62 6.11 19.24
C TRP A 128 9.33 6.55 20.68
N GLY A 129 8.64 7.69 20.85
CA GLY A 129 8.31 8.27 22.15
C GLY A 129 9.47 8.90 22.91
N LYS A 130 10.68 8.94 22.33
CA LYS A 130 11.83 9.58 22.97
C LYS A 130 11.81 11.08 22.73
N LYS A 131 11.57 11.84 23.79
CA LYS A 131 11.51 13.30 23.75
C LYS A 131 12.87 13.99 23.61
N THR A 132 13.97 13.31 23.94
CA THR A 132 15.32 13.87 23.87
C THR A 132 16.04 13.35 22.63
N LEU A 133 16.53 14.24 21.80
CA LEU A 133 17.40 13.96 20.66
C LEU A 133 18.86 13.75 21.10
N SER A 134 19.67 13.18 20.20
CA SER A 134 21.08 12.90 20.47
C SER A 134 21.94 14.14 20.74
N ASP A 135 21.47 15.31 20.39
CA ASP A 135 22.10 16.62 20.64
C ASP A 135 21.60 17.31 21.92
N GLY A 136 20.74 16.66 22.71
CA GLY A 136 20.16 17.21 23.94
C GLY A 136 18.90 18.07 23.72
N SER A 137 18.49 18.31 22.49
CA SER A 137 17.26 19.04 22.17
C SER A 137 16.02 18.22 22.53
N THR A 138 14.95 18.90 22.95
CA THR A 138 13.69 18.28 23.31
C THR A 138 12.68 18.41 22.19
N LEU A 139 12.06 17.30 21.78
CA LEU A 139 10.96 17.29 20.84
C LEU A 139 9.68 17.77 21.53
N HIS A 140 8.94 18.67 20.88
CA HIS A 140 7.61 19.12 21.34
C HIS A 140 6.48 18.21 20.80
N ASP A 141 6.75 17.55 19.66
CA ASP A 141 5.80 16.67 19.02
C ASP A 141 5.74 15.34 19.78
N GLY A 142 4.53 14.91 20.07
CA GLY A 142 4.27 13.72 20.87
C GLY A 142 3.70 12.58 20.05
N ASP A 143 3.34 11.55 20.78
CA ASP A 143 2.57 10.43 20.24
C ASP A 143 1.10 10.80 20.15
N ASN A 144 0.46 10.64 19.01
CA ASN A 144 -0.91 11.10 18.75
C ASN A 144 -1.79 9.99 18.17
N PHE A 145 -3.07 10.06 18.49
CA PHE A 145 -4.09 9.30 17.79
C PHE A 145 -4.39 9.99 16.45
N ILE A 146 -4.29 9.24 15.35
CA ILE A 146 -4.56 9.73 14.00
C ILE A 146 -5.77 9.03 13.40
N TYR A 147 -6.54 9.76 12.61
CA TYR A 147 -7.68 9.24 11.85
C TYR A 147 -7.80 9.96 10.51
N GLY A 148 -8.47 9.34 9.56
CA GLY A 148 -8.61 9.99 8.26
C GLY A 148 -9.18 9.11 7.19
N GLY A 149 -8.82 9.40 5.96
CA GLY A 149 -9.25 8.66 4.80
C GLY A 149 -8.16 8.54 3.74
N ALA A 150 -8.34 7.61 2.84
CA ALA A 150 -7.44 7.46 1.70
C ALA A 150 -8.22 7.20 0.42
N LEU A 151 -7.59 7.60 -0.70
CA LEU A 151 -8.01 7.25 -2.05
C LEU A 151 -6.91 6.40 -2.66
N ASN A 152 -7.28 5.31 -3.30
CA ASN A 152 -6.33 4.41 -3.92
C ASN A 152 -6.73 4.01 -5.34
N VAL A 153 -5.72 3.79 -6.16
CA VAL A 153 -5.84 3.10 -7.45
C VAL A 153 -4.94 1.89 -7.40
N GLN A 154 -5.48 0.73 -7.74
CA GLN A 154 -4.77 -0.53 -7.71
C GLN A 154 -4.96 -1.30 -9.01
N ALA A 155 -3.85 -1.71 -9.61
CA ALA A 155 -3.82 -2.64 -10.73
C ALA A 155 -3.47 -4.04 -10.21
N GLU A 156 -4.22 -5.04 -10.65
CA GLU A 156 -4.02 -6.45 -10.30
C GLU A 156 -3.69 -7.25 -11.55
N PHE A 157 -2.68 -8.09 -11.46
CA PHE A 157 -2.24 -8.98 -12.52
C PHE A 157 -2.28 -10.43 -12.01
N TYR A 158 -3.23 -11.21 -12.49
CA TYR A 158 -3.43 -12.59 -12.09
C TYR A 158 -2.42 -13.51 -12.76
N LEU A 159 -1.51 -14.09 -11.98
CA LEU A 159 -0.55 -15.10 -12.43
C LEU A 159 -1.20 -16.50 -12.46
N SER A 160 -2.14 -16.72 -11.56
CA SER A 160 -2.95 -17.93 -11.46
C SER A 160 -4.30 -17.58 -10.84
N ASP A 161 -5.19 -18.58 -10.71
CA ASP A 161 -6.50 -18.37 -10.09
C ASP A 161 -6.41 -17.99 -8.60
N LYS A 162 -5.29 -18.32 -7.95
CA LYS A 162 -5.07 -18.08 -6.52
C LYS A 162 -4.05 -17.00 -6.20
N ILE A 163 -3.30 -16.51 -7.17
CA ILE A 163 -2.22 -15.54 -6.95
C ILE A 163 -2.31 -14.42 -7.96
N ALA A 164 -2.37 -13.19 -7.45
CA ALA A 164 -2.24 -11.98 -8.25
C ALA A 164 -1.10 -11.08 -7.73
N LEU A 165 -0.37 -10.48 -8.64
CA LEU A 165 0.52 -9.35 -8.34
C LEU A 165 -0.28 -8.07 -8.36
N THR A 166 -0.01 -7.17 -7.42
CA THR A 166 -0.66 -5.88 -7.33
C THR A 166 0.34 -4.75 -7.45
N ALA A 167 -0.09 -3.67 -8.07
CA ALA A 167 0.61 -2.40 -8.06
C ALA A 167 -0.38 -1.32 -7.63
N ASN A 168 -0.01 -0.47 -6.69
CA ASN A 168 -0.92 0.49 -6.11
C ASN A 168 -0.30 1.87 -5.95
N VAL A 169 -1.17 2.88 -6.01
CA VAL A 169 -0.88 4.26 -5.62
C VAL A 169 -2.00 4.69 -4.69
N LYS A 170 -1.64 5.21 -3.52
CA LYS A 170 -2.58 5.65 -2.50
C LYS A 170 -2.20 7.03 -1.97
N GLY A 171 -3.18 7.94 -1.92
CA GLY A 171 -3.08 9.21 -1.22
C GLY A 171 -3.85 9.12 0.10
N ARG A 172 -3.19 9.41 1.22
CA ARG A 172 -3.73 9.35 2.58
C ARG A 172 -3.83 10.75 3.15
N PHE A 173 -4.97 11.04 3.77
CA PHE A 173 -5.20 12.27 4.55
C PHE A 173 -5.42 11.86 6.00
N THR A 174 -4.50 12.27 6.89
CA THR A 174 -4.51 11.94 8.31
C THR A 174 -4.67 13.19 9.14
N PHE A 175 -5.71 13.22 9.96
CA PHE A 175 -5.95 14.27 10.94
C PHE A 175 -5.45 13.80 12.32
N GLY A 176 -5.08 14.74 13.17
CA GLY A 176 -4.49 14.45 14.49
C GLY A 176 -2.98 14.25 14.46
N SER A 177 -2.35 14.24 13.28
CA SER A 177 -0.88 14.25 13.13
C SER A 177 -0.34 15.67 13.33
N ASP A 178 0.68 15.81 14.16
CA ASP A 178 1.41 17.08 14.33
C ASP A 178 2.50 17.26 13.26
N VAL A 179 2.82 16.20 12.50
CA VAL A 179 3.97 16.18 11.59
C VAL A 179 3.56 16.40 10.14
N GLN A 180 2.58 15.67 9.64
CA GLN A 180 2.15 15.76 8.25
C GLN A 180 0.74 15.19 8.05
N ILE A 181 -0.10 15.97 7.38
CA ILE A 181 -1.51 15.61 7.12
C ILE A 181 -1.66 14.70 5.89
N TYR A 182 -0.80 14.84 4.90
CA TYR A 182 -0.90 14.14 3.63
C TYR A 182 0.30 13.27 3.34
N HIS A 183 0.06 12.01 3.02
CA HIS A 183 1.08 11.07 2.57
C HIS A 183 0.68 10.42 1.25
N THR A 184 1.65 10.26 0.35
CA THR A 184 1.48 9.48 -0.87
C THR A 184 2.30 8.20 -0.76
N THR A 185 1.63 7.05 -0.96
CA THR A 185 2.31 5.76 -1.02
C THR A 185 2.10 5.11 -2.38
N TYR A 186 3.12 4.43 -2.87
CA TYR A 186 3.06 3.67 -4.12
C TYR A 186 3.99 2.47 -4.03
N GLY A 187 3.55 1.36 -4.56
CA GLY A 187 4.32 0.13 -4.47
C GLY A 187 3.65 -1.07 -5.10
N VAL A 188 4.08 -2.21 -4.65
CA VAL A 188 3.66 -3.50 -5.16
C VAL A 188 3.23 -4.43 -4.03
N GLY A 189 2.44 -5.43 -4.38
CA GLY A 189 1.99 -6.42 -3.44
C GLY A 189 1.75 -7.77 -4.11
N ALA A 190 1.39 -8.74 -3.27
CA ALA A 190 0.93 -10.04 -3.68
C ALA A 190 -0.40 -10.32 -2.99
N LYS A 191 -1.39 -10.71 -3.78
CA LYS A 191 -2.73 -11.07 -3.33
C LYS A 191 -2.94 -12.56 -3.51
N PHE A 192 -3.39 -13.22 -2.45
CA PHE A 192 -3.69 -14.65 -2.40
C PHE A 192 -5.19 -14.82 -2.24
N ILE A 193 -5.82 -15.44 -3.23
CA ILE A 193 -7.28 -15.70 -3.23
C ILE A 193 -7.52 -16.95 -2.38
N ILE A 194 -8.48 -16.85 -1.48
CA ILE A 194 -8.92 -17.90 -0.57
C ILE A 194 -10.39 -18.19 -0.93
N GLU A 195 -10.71 -19.44 -1.11
CA GLU A 195 -12.09 -19.91 -1.38
C GLU A 195 -12.89 -19.99 -0.08
#